data_690d89f679bda51b813f5427a77e6b46
#
_entry.id   690d89f679bda51b813f5427a77e6b46
#
_cell.length_a   1.000
_cell.length_b   1.000
_cell.length_c   1.000
_cell.angle_alpha   90.00
_cell.angle_beta   90.00
_cell.angle_gamma   90.00
#
_symmetry.space_group_name_H-M   'P 1'
#
loop_
_entity.id
_entity.type
_entity.pdbx_description
1 polymer ?
#
loop_
_entity_poly.entity_id
_entity_poly.type
_entity_poly.pdbx_seq_one_letter_code
_entity_poly.pdbx_strand_id
1 'polypeptide(L)'
;MFIRKFEVGSTVCERGSNSVGKVKKVDEKDLEFAFFVEFDDGTKKWCAGSNLLMYYRGYKAVVYINKKSRKLGAKVHTKYGDHRIKEATDAKVLYSNLVHFAENFKEEFFSQKFDEDVTNGQEEKA
;
A
#
# COMPACT_ATOMS: atom_id res chain seq x y z
N MET A 1 -13.62 8.28 -18.45
CA MET A 1 -13.71 8.25 -16.99
C MET A 1 -12.32 8.35 -16.37
N PHE A 2 -12.19 9.15 -15.35
CA PHE A 2 -10.91 9.41 -14.71
C PHE A 2 -10.70 8.48 -13.52
N ILE A 3 -9.60 7.73 -13.52
CA ILE A 3 -9.27 6.79 -12.45
C ILE A 3 -8.25 7.43 -11.53
N ARG A 4 -8.56 7.51 -10.24
CA ARG A 4 -7.65 8.09 -9.23
C ARG A 4 -6.97 6.99 -8.44
N LYS A 5 -5.68 7.19 -8.20
CA LYS A 5 -4.90 6.26 -7.40
C LYS A 5 -5.30 6.26 -5.93
N PHE A 6 -5.79 7.39 -5.43
CA PHE A 6 -6.19 7.55 -4.04
C PHE A 6 -7.48 8.35 -3.95
N GLU A 7 -8.17 8.23 -2.83
CA GLU A 7 -9.40 8.96 -2.55
C GLU A 7 -9.30 9.63 -1.19
N VAL A 8 -10.23 10.53 -0.90
CA VAL A 8 -10.34 11.14 0.43
C VAL A 8 -10.48 10.01 1.45
N GLY A 9 -9.66 10.05 2.48
CA GLY A 9 -9.62 9.02 3.52
C GLY A 9 -8.55 7.95 3.30
N SER A 10 -7.92 7.90 2.11
CA SER A 10 -6.85 6.95 1.86
C SER A 10 -5.69 7.16 2.82
N THR A 11 -5.18 6.05 3.38
CA THR A 11 -3.97 6.10 4.21
C THR A 11 -2.77 5.93 3.30
N VAL A 12 -1.86 6.89 3.35
CA VAL A 12 -0.72 6.95 2.43
C VAL A 12 0.57 7.20 3.19
N CYS A 13 1.67 6.90 2.51
CA CYS A 13 3.01 7.19 3.00
C CYS A 13 3.74 7.95 1.91
N GLU A 14 4.49 8.99 2.28
CA GLU A 14 5.26 9.73 1.30
C GLU A 14 6.48 8.92 0.89
N ARG A 15 6.70 8.80 -0.43
CA ARG A 15 7.83 8.07 -0.98
C ARG A 15 9.14 8.72 -0.50
N GLY A 16 10.09 7.90 -0.08
CA GLY A 16 11.37 8.39 0.38
C GLY A 16 11.38 8.89 1.81
N SER A 17 10.28 8.77 2.52
CA SER A 17 10.20 9.10 3.93
C SER A 17 9.33 8.08 4.64
N ASN A 18 9.26 8.18 5.97
CA ASN A 18 8.39 7.31 6.77
C ASN A 18 7.14 8.05 7.23
N SER A 19 6.87 9.21 6.63
CA SER A 19 5.71 10.02 7.00
C SER A 19 4.43 9.38 6.50
N VAL A 20 3.54 9.07 7.43
CA VAL A 20 2.23 8.48 7.14
C VAL A 20 1.17 9.54 7.31
N GLY A 21 0.18 9.56 6.44
CA GLY A 21 -0.90 10.53 6.52
C GLY A 21 -2.16 10.04 5.85
N LYS A 22 -3.13 10.94 5.77
CA LYS A 22 -4.40 10.67 5.10
C LYS A 22 -4.71 11.73 4.07
N VAL A 23 -5.27 11.28 2.96
CA VAL A 23 -5.73 12.19 1.91
C VAL A 23 -6.98 12.90 2.42
N LYS A 24 -6.93 14.22 2.46
CA LYS A 24 -8.05 15.06 2.92
C LYS A 24 -8.83 15.68 1.78
N LYS A 25 -8.16 15.96 0.67
CA LYS A 25 -8.80 16.58 -0.50
C LYS A 25 -8.19 16.00 -1.76
N VAL A 26 -8.97 15.98 -2.82
CA VAL A 26 -8.52 15.59 -4.15
C VAL A 26 -8.86 16.72 -5.11
N ASP A 27 -7.88 17.14 -5.92
CA ASP A 27 -8.08 18.15 -6.96
C ASP A 27 -8.21 17.43 -8.30
N GLU A 28 -9.40 17.47 -8.86
CA GLU A 28 -9.67 16.79 -10.14
C GLU A 28 -9.06 17.51 -11.34
N LYS A 29 -8.72 18.76 -11.17
CA LYS A 29 -8.17 19.58 -12.27
C LYS A 29 -6.65 19.51 -12.35
N ASP A 30 -5.98 19.32 -11.22
CA ASP A 30 -4.54 19.20 -11.18
C ASP A 30 -4.15 17.74 -11.29
N LEU A 31 -3.59 17.36 -12.44
CA LEU A 31 -3.21 15.97 -12.69
C LEU A 31 -1.88 15.60 -12.03
N GLU A 32 -1.13 16.57 -11.55
CA GLU A 32 0.18 16.34 -10.98
C GLU A 32 0.14 16.33 -9.45
N PHE A 33 -0.29 17.44 -8.83
CA PHE A 33 -0.37 17.56 -7.37
C PHE A 33 -1.83 17.46 -6.95
N ALA A 34 -2.39 16.28 -7.11
CA ALA A 34 -3.82 16.07 -7.00
C ALA A 34 -4.31 15.74 -5.59
N PHE A 35 -3.41 15.46 -4.65
CA PHE A 35 -3.82 14.95 -3.33
C PHE A 35 -3.30 15.83 -2.20
N PHE A 36 -4.23 16.37 -1.42
CA PHE A 36 -3.86 17.14 -0.22
C PHE A 36 -3.80 16.18 0.96
N VAL A 37 -2.62 16.02 1.53
CA VAL A 37 -2.37 15.03 2.57
C VAL A 37 -2.04 15.71 3.89
N GLU A 38 -2.66 15.24 4.94
CA GLU A 38 -2.33 15.63 6.30
C GLU A 38 -1.57 14.47 6.94
N PHE A 39 -0.31 14.71 7.28
CA PHE A 39 0.57 13.70 7.85
C PHE A 39 0.48 13.66 9.38
N ASP A 40 0.88 12.54 9.96
CA ASP A 40 0.80 12.33 11.40
C ASP A 40 1.65 13.34 12.20
N ASP A 41 2.69 13.89 11.58
CA ASP A 41 3.53 14.91 12.22
C ASP A 41 2.93 16.31 12.16
N GLY A 42 1.74 16.45 11.60
CA GLY A 42 1.05 17.72 11.47
C GLY A 42 1.30 18.46 10.16
N THR A 43 2.21 17.97 9.34
CA THR A 43 2.50 18.58 8.03
C THR A 43 1.30 18.38 7.10
N LYS A 44 0.96 19.42 6.34
CA LYS A 44 -0.12 19.38 5.35
C LYS A 44 0.41 19.92 4.05
N LYS A 45 0.23 19.17 2.97
CA LYS A 45 0.68 19.65 1.65
C LYS A 45 0.02 18.88 0.51
N TRP A 46 0.04 19.48 -0.67
CA TRP A 46 -0.40 18.83 -1.89
C TRP A 46 0.72 17.93 -2.40
N CYS A 47 0.38 16.71 -2.75
CA CYS A 47 1.33 15.70 -3.19
C CYS A 47 0.93 15.13 -4.54
N ALA A 48 1.95 14.79 -5.34
CA ALA A 48 1.73 14.05 -6.56
C ALA A 48 1.39 12.60 -6.23
N GLY A 49 0.49 12.00 -7.00
CA GLY A 49 0.13 10.60 -6.79
C GLY A 49 1.33 9.65 -6.93
N SER A 50 2.28 10.00 -7.81
CA SER A 50 3.49 9.20 -8.00
C SER A 50 4.44 9.27 -6.79
N ASN A 51 4.24 10.25 -5.92
CA ASN A 51 5.06 10.44 -4.72
C ASN A 51 4.42 9.87 -3.47
N LEU A 52 3.30 9.17 -3.61
CA LEU A 52 2.59 8.56 -2.50
C LEU A 52 2.52 7.06 -2.68
N LEU A 53 2.62 6.35 -1.57
CA LEU A 53 2.44 4.91 -1.50
C LEU A 53 1.19 4.62 -0.68
N MET A 54 0.46 3.57 -1.03
CA MET A 54 -0.63 3.08 -0.20
C MET A 54 -0.02 2.42 1.03
N TYR A 55 -0.56 2.69 2.19
CA TYR A 55 0.06 2.26 3.44
C TYR A 55 -0.91 1.52 4.34
N TYR A 56 -0.48 0.38 4.88
CA TYR A 56 -1.23 -0.35 5.88
C TYR A 56 -0.28 -1.10 6.81
N ARG A 57 -0.22 -0.69 8.06
CA ARG A 57 0.54 -1.37 9.14
C ARG A 57 1.97 -1.75 8.73
N GLY A 58 2.68 -0.80 8.13
CA GLY A 58 4.07 -1.02 7.70
C GLY A 58 4.22 -1.52 6.28
N TYR A 59 3.15 -1.99 5.65
CA TYR A 59 3.19 -2.39 4.25
C TYR A 59 3.01 -1.17 3.37
N LYS A 60 3.93 -1.00 2.43
CA LYS A 60 3.92 0.12 1.49
C LYS A 60 3.73 -0.43 0.09
N ALA A 61 2.74 0.07 -0.62
CA ALA A 61 2.42 -0.42 -1.96
C ALA A 61 2.48 0.71 -2.98
N VAL A 62 3.19 0.46 -4.07
CA VAL A 62 3.19 1.35 -5.22
C VAL A 62 1.90 1.12 -5.98
N VAL A 63 1.08 2.17 -6.10
CA VAL A 63 -0.19 2.10 -6.83
C VAL A 63 0.05 2.49 -8.28
N TYR A 64 -0.47 1.71 -9.20
CA TYR A 64 -0.35 1.99 -10.62
C TYR A 64 -1.68 1.75 -11.33
N ILE A 65 -1.80 2.33 -12.53
CA ILE A 65 -2.97 2.09 -13.37
C ILE A 65 -2.56 1.10 -14.46
N ASN A 66 -3.24 -0.03 -14.50
CA ASN A 66 -2.99 -1.03 -15.53
C ASN A 66 -3.67 -0.57 -16.81
N LYS A 67 -2.87 -0.27 -17.83
CA LYS A 67 -3.37 0.28 -19.09
C LYS A 67 -4.23 -0.71 -19.87
N LYS A 68 -4.01 -1.99 -19.69
CA LYS A 68 -4.79 -3.02 -20.39
C LYS A 68 -6.15 -3.24 -19.76
N SER A 69 -6.18 -3.43 -18.44
CA SER A 69 -7.43 -3.69 -17.72
C SER A 69 -8.17 -2.41 -17.35
N ARG A 70 -7.47 -1.28 -17.36
CA ARG A 70 -7.98 0.02 -16.89
C ARG A 70 -8.39 -0.02 -15.42
N LYS A 71 -7.70 -0.85 -14.65
CA LYS A 71 -7.93 -0.98 -13.21
C LYS A 71 -6.73 -0.50 -12.45
N LEU A 72 -6.91 -0.26 -11.16
CA LEU A 72 -5.83 0.07 -10.26
C LEU A 72 -5.19 -1.21 -9.77
N GLY A 73 -3.87 -1.22 -9.73
CA GLY A 73 -3.10 -2.29 -9.14
C GLY A 73 -2.15 -1.74 -8.10
N ALA A 74 -1.61 -2.61 -7.29
CA ALA A 74 -0.61 -2.23 -6.31
C ALA A 74 0.44 -3.32 -6.19
N LYS A 75 1.67 -2.90 -5.91
CA LYS A 75 2.79 -3.82 -5.73
C LYS A 75 3.45 -3.51 -4.40
N VAL A 76 3.52 -4.52 -3.54
CA VAL A 76 4.13 -4.40 -2.21
C VAL A 76 5.54 -4.96 -2.26
N HIS A 77 6.50 -4.18 -1.73
CA HIS A 77 7.87 -4.66 -1.55
C HIS A 77 8.00 -5.25 -0.16
N THR A 78 8.46 -6.48 -0.09
CA THR A 78 8.78 -7.13 1.18
C THR A 78 10.20 -7.66 1.10
N LYS A 79 10.75 -8.10 2.23
CA LYS A 79 12.08 -8.71 2.19
C LYS A 79 12.11 -10.06 1.47
N TYR A 80 10.96 -10.56 1.09
CA TYR A 80 10.84 -11.81 0.32
C TYR A 80 10.54 -11.56 -1.15
N GLY A 81 10.58 -10.30 -1.59
CA GLY A 81 10.35 -9.92 -2.97
C GLY A 81 9.11 -9.05 -3.14
N ASP A 82 8.76 -8.85 -4.39
CA ASP A 82 7.61 -8.01 -4.75
C ASP A 82 6.37 -8.88 -4.92
N HIS A 83 5.25 -8.36 -4.41
CA HIS A 83 3.96 -9.05 -4.50
C HIS A 83 2.92 -8.13 -5.13
N ARG A 84 2.23 -8.63 -6.13
CA ARG A 84 1.14 -7.88 -6.76
C ARG A 84 -0.15 -8.17 -6.03
N ILE A 85 -0.91 -7.12 -5.80
CA ILE A 85 -2.21 -7.19 -5.13
C ILE A 85 -3.29 -7.28 -6.18
N LYS A 86 -4.40 -7.96 -5.87
CA LYS A 86 -5.53 -8.06 -6.77
C LYS A 86 -5.99 -6.68 -7.21
N GLU A 87 -6.17 -6.50 -8.52
CA GLU A 87 -6.59 -5.24 -9.10
C GLU A 87 -8.03 -4.89 -8.71
N ALA A 88 -8.32 -3.59 -8.73
CA ALA A 88 -9.62 -3.08 -8.34
C ALA A 88 -10.00 -1.88 -9.19
N THR A 89 -11.29 -1.59 -9.25
CA THR A 89 -11.79 -0.47 -10.06
C THR A 89 -11.68 0.86 -9.34
N ASP A 90 -11.51 0.85 -8.02
CA ASP A 90 -11.34 2.08 -7.25
C ASP A 90 -10.37 1.87 -6.09
N ALA A 91 -9.94 3.00 -5.51
CA ALA A 91 -8.92 2.99 -4.48
C ALA A 91 -9.37 2.34 -3.18
N LYS A 92 -10.66 2.43 -2.85
CA LYS A 92 -11.17 1.81 -1.62
C LYS A 92 -11.11 0.29 -1.69
N VAL A 93 -11.53 -0.27 -2.82
CA VAL A 93 -11.47 -1.71 -3.03
C VAL A 93 -10.02 -2.17 -3.08
N LEU A 94 -9.15 -1.39 -3.72
CA LEU A 94 -7.73 -1.72 -3.77
C LEU A 94 -7.13 -1.74 -2.37
N TYR A 95 -7.49 -0.77 -1.53
CA TYR A 95 -7.02 -0.73 -0.15
C TYR A 95 -7.48 -1.97 0.63
N SER A 96 -8.74 -2.38 0.44
CA SER A 96 -9.25 -3.61 1.05
C SER A 96 -8.45 -4.83 0.60
N ASN A 97 -8.04 -4.85 -0.67
CA ASN A 97 -7.21 -5.94 -1.19
C ASN A 97 -5.82 -5.93 -0.55
N LEU A 98 -5.27 -4.73 -0.29
CA LEU A 98 -4.00 -4.60 0.42
C LEU A 98 -4.12 -5.11 1.86
N VAL A 99 -5.19 -4.73 2.55
CA VAL A 99 -5.43 -5.18 3.92
C VAL A 99 -5.51 -6.71 3.96
N HIS A 100 -6.29 -7.28 3.05
CA HIS A 100 -6.45 -8.74 2.97
C HIS A 100 -5.10 -9.43 2.71
N PHE A 101 -4.33 -8.90 1.77
CA PHE A 101 -3.00 -9.43 1.49
C PHE A 101 -2.11 -9.37 2.74
N ALA A 102 -2.07 -8.22 3.40
CA ALA A 102 -1.20 -8.00 4.55
C ALA A 102 -1.54 -8.95 5.70
N GLU A 103 -2.82 -9.13 5.98
CA GLU A 103 -3.26 -10.02 7.05
C GLU A 103 -2.89 -11.48 6.76
N ASN A 104 -3.12 -11.93 5.52
CA ASN A 104 -2.83 -13.30 5.13
C ASN A 104 -1.33 -13.56 5.00
N PHE A 105 -0.60 -12.60 4.43
CA PHE A 105 0.85 -12.73 4.28
C PHE A 105 1.52 -12.84 5.64
N LYS A 106 1.07 -12.05 6.59
CA LYS A 106 1.63 -12.07 7.94
C LYS A 106 1.43 -13.42 8.62
N GLU A 107 0.23 -13.98 8.46
CA GLU A 107 -0.07 -15.30 9.01
C GLU A 107 0.81 -16.39 8.38
N GLU A 108 0.91 -16.40 7.07
CA GLU A 108 1.75 -17.34 6.35
C GLU A 108 3.20 -17.23 6.78
N PHE A 109 3.69 -16.00 6.89
CA PHE A 109 5.06 -15.76 7.29
C PHE A 109 5.33 -16.30 8.69
N PHE A 110 4.46 -16.05 9.63
CA PHE A 110 4.62 -16.54 10.99
C PHE A 110 4.57 -18.06 11.05
N SER A 111 3.67 -18.68 10.32
CA SER A 111 3.56 -20.14 10.26
C SER A 111 4.84 -20.75 9.72
N GLN A 112 5.36 -20.24 8.61
CA GLN A 112 6.59 -20.76 8.01
C GLN A 112 7.76 -20.59 8.95
N LYS A 113 7.89 -19.46 9.57
CA LYS A 113 8.99 -19.21 10.51
C LYS A 113 8.91 -20.14 11.71
N PHE A 114 7.72 -20.38 12.20
CA PHE A 114 7.50 -21.28 13.32
C PHE A 114 7.90 -22.71 12.93
N ASP A 115 7.52 -23.15 11.76
CA ASP A 115 7.86 -24.49 11.26
C ASP A 115 9.35 -24.64 11.12
N GLU A 116 10.04 -23.61 10.60
CA GLU A 116 11.51 -23.63 10.49
C GLU A 116 12.17 -23.77 11.87
N ASP A 117 11.69 -23.02 12.84
CA ASP A 117 12.23 -23.08 14.19
C ASP A 117 12.05 -24.46 14.81
N VAL A 118 10.94 -25.10 14.52
CA VAL A 118 10.64 -26.45 15.02
C VAL A 118 11.53 -27.49 14.34
N THR A 119 11.79 -27.34 13.05
CA THR A 119 12.55 -28.31 12.27
C THR A 119 14.05 -28.13 12.41
N ASN A 120 14.49 -26.97 12.71
CA ASN A 120 15.91 -26.67 12.81
C ASN A 120 16.43 -26.65 14.23
N GLY A 121 15.61 -26.93 15.05
CA GLY A 121 16.03 -26.87 16.29
C GLY A 121 15.79 -27.66 17.37
N GLN A 122 15.27 -27.51 15.73
CA GLN A 122 14.77 -27.52 15.86
C GLN A 122 14.60 -27.29 15.86
N GLU A 123 14.89 -27.61 15.54
CA GLU A 123 14.79 -27.19 15.46
C GLU A 123 14.58 -26.56 15.52
N GLU A 124 14.76 -26.96 15.47
CA GLU A 124 14.63 -26.30 15.58
C GLU A 124 14.23 -25.89 15.61
N LYS A 125 14.44 -26.55 15.78
CA LYS A 125 14.04 -26.29 15.78
C LYS A 125 13.80 -26.06 15.95
N ALA A 126 14.06 -26.65 15.90
CA ALA A 126 13.64 -26.44 15.90
C ALA A 126 13.74 -26.48 16.07
#